data_1932c86476aa005ca6b19f00d0bc11ce
#
_entry.id   1932c86476aa005ca6b19f00d0bc11ce
#
_cell.length_a   1.000
_cell.length_b   1.000
_cell.length_c   1.000
_cell.angle_alpha   90.00
_cell.angle_beta   90.00
_cell.angle_gamma   90.00
#
_symmetry.space_group_name_H-M   'P 1'
#
loop_
_entity.id
_entity.type
_entity.pdbx_description
1 polymer ?
#
loop_
_entity_poly.entity_id
_entity_poly.type
_entity_poly.pdbx_seq_one_letter_code
_entity_poly.pdbx_strand_id
1 'polypeptide(L)'
;MEANYKTILVPVDGSKQAEDALAKGALIAKNNNGHLDVLHVLSTTQYGYNYGGMVDGDVINNLVEDTTDYLNKLIARVKKDAGIDDINIHIRFGNPKTVIAFEFPRDHKSDLIVIGATGMSRLQRVLEGSVSSFVNRNAHCDVMVARTNQKNEPSVPEKK
;
A
#
# COMPACT_ATOMS: atom_id res chain seq x y z
N MET A 1 -12.07 -10.69 -23.44
CA MET A 1 -12.00 -9.27 -22.98
C MET A 1 -11.02 -9.22 -21.83
N GLU A 2 -9.97 -8.48 -21.96
CA GLU A 2 -8.98 -8.32 -20.91
C GLU A 2 -9.32 -7.10 -20.06
N ALA A 3 -9.23 -7.23 -18.74
CA ALA A 3 -9.35 -6.10 -17.85
C ALA A 3 -8.14 -5.17 -18.06
N ASN A 4 -8.38 -3.91 -18.32
CA ASN A 4 -7.35 -2.93 -18.66
C ASN A 4 -7.28 -1.87 -17.56
N TYR A 5 -6.52 -2.17 -16.51
CA TYR A 5 -6.33 -1.25 -15.41
C TYR A 5 -5.36 -0.13 -15.75
N LYS A 6 -5.78 1.11 -15.62
CA LYS A 6 -5.00 2.31 -15.97
C LYS A 6 -4.44 3.06 -14.78
N THR A 7 -5.07 2.97 -13.61
CA THR A 7 -4.62 3.67 -12.40
C THR A 7 -4.65 2.71 -11.22
N ILE A 8 -3.50 2.15 -10.92
CA ILE A 8 -3.34 1.14 -9.88
C ILE A 8 -2.85 1.81 -8.59
N LEU A 9 -3.55 1.56 -7.50
CA LEU A 9 -3.15 1.97 -6.16
C LEU A 9 -2.54 0.80 -5.39
N VAL A 10 -1.35 1.00 -4.84
CA VAL A 10 -0.74 0.06 -3.90
C VAL A 10 -0.43 0.77 -2.58
N PRO A 11 -1.21 0.51 -1.53
CA PRO A 11 -0.87 0.99 -0.20
C PRO A 11 0.27 0.17 0.40
N VAL A 12 1.22 0.84 1.04
CA VAL A 12 2.37 0.21 1.70
C VAL A 12 2.51 0.71 3.14
N ASP A 13 2.90 -0.17 4.04
CA ASP A 13 3.04 0.12 5.47
C ASP A 13 4.41 -0.29 6.06
N GLY A 14 5.37 -0.61 5.20
CA GLY A 14 6.68 -1.11 5.57
C GLY A 14 6.75 -2.63 5.74
N SER A 15 5.64 -3.35 5.66
CA SER A 15 5.61 -4.80 5.74
C SER A 15 6.11 -5.45 4.45
N LYS A 16 6.64 -6.68 4.57
CA LYS A 16 7.05 -7.46 3.41
C LYS A 16 5.88 -7.79 2.49
N GLN A 17 4.69 -8.07 3.04
CA GLN A 17 3.49 -8.35 2.27
C GLN A 17 3.06 -7.15 1.42
N ALA A 18 3.19 -5.93 1.94
CA ALA A 18 2.94 -4.71 1.19
C ALA A 18 3.96 -4.54 0.04
N GLU A 19 5.22 -4.84 0.28
CA GLU A 19 6.26 -4.79 -0.75
C GLU A 19 6.05 -5.86 -1.84
N ASP A 20 5.61 -7.05 -1.47
CA ASP A 20 5.23 -8.10 -2.43
C ASP A 20 4.00 -7.68 -3.26
N ALA A 21 3.01 -7.05 -2.63
CA ALA A 21 1.86 -6.48 -3.32
C ALA A 21 2.29 -5.38 -4.31
N LEU A 22 3.24 -4.54 -3.90
CA LEU A 22 3.78 -3.48 -4.77
C LEU A 22 4.46 -4.06 -6.01
N ALA A 23 5.25 -5.11 -5.86
CA ALA A 23 5.90 -5.78 -6.99
C ALA A 23 4.86 -6.32 -7.99
N LYS A 24 3.76 -6.90 -7.50
CA LYS A 24 2.65 -7.37 -8.35
C LYS A 24 1.90 -6.22 -9.01
N GLY A 25 1.60 -5.17 -8.26
CA GLY A 25 0.95 -3.97 -8.78
C GLY A 25 1.76 -3.29 -9.88
N ALA A 26 3.07 -3.24 -9.73
CA ALA A 26 3.97 -2.69 -10.74
C ALA A 26 3.96 -3.49 -12.05
N LEU A 27 3.92 -4.83 -11.96
CA LEU A 27 3.79 -5.68 -13.15
C LEU A 27 2.44 -5.48 -13.86
N ILE A 28 1.36 -5.36 -13.09
CA ILE A 28 0.03 -5.10 -13.65
C ILE A 28 0.02 -3.74 -14.35
N ALA A 29 0.54 -2.69 -13.71
CA ALA A 29 0.63 -1.37 -14.31
C ALA A 29 1.44 -1.38 -15.60
N LYS A 30 2.62 -2.01 -15.59
CA LYS A 30 3.45 -2.14 -16.78
C LYS A 30 2.74 -2.86 -17.93
N ASN A 31 2.13 -4.00 -17.65
CA ASN A 31 1.45 -4.81 -18.67
C ASN A 31 0.22 -4.13 -19.27
N ASN A 32 -0.38 -3.20 -18.53
CA ASN A 32 -1.55 -2.42 -18.97
C ASN A 32 -1.21 -1.03 -19.50
N ASN A 33 0.07 -0.66 -19.58
CA ASN A 33 0.50 0.72 -19.84
C ASN A 33 -0.23 1.73 -18.93
N GLY A 34 -0.30 1.38 -17.66
CA GLY A 34 -0.99 2.11 -16.61
C GLY A 34 -0.05 2.89 -15.70
N HIS A 35 -0.65 3.73 -14.87
CA HIS A 35 -0.01 4.51 -13.82
C HIS A 35 -0.06 3.78 -12.48
N LEU A 36 1.01 3.87 -11.69
CA LEU A 36 1.10 3.28 -10.36
C LEU A 36 1.21 4.37 -9.29
N ASP A 37 0.24 4.38 -8.38
CA ASP A 37 0.28 5.20 -7.17
C ASP A 37 0.70 4.34 -5.97
N VAL A 38 1.77 4.74 -5.30
CA VAL A 38 2.24 4.11 -4.06
C VAL A 38 1.88 5.03 -2.89
N LEU A 39 1.06 4.53 -1.99
CA LEU A 39 0.49 5.31 -0.89
C LEU A 39 0.92 4.77 0.47
N HIS A 40 1.42 5.68 1.33
CA HIS A 40 1.55 5.41 2.76
C HIS A 40 0.59 6.30 3.54
N VAL A 41 -0.22 5.70 4.41
CA VAL A 41 -1.16 6.43 5.28
C VAL A 41 -0.58 6.48 6.68
N LEU A 42 -0.32 7.69 7.16
CA LEU A 42 0.08 7.96 8.53
C LEU A 42 -1.18 8.06 9.40
N SER A 43 -1.38 7.07 10.27
CA SER A 43 -2.56 7.02 11.13
C SER A 43 -2.49 8.09 12.22
N THR A 44 -3.36 9.08 12.12
CA THR A 44 -3.48 10.15 13.12
C THR A 44 -3.88 9.63 14.50
N THR A 45 -4.67 8.56 14.55
CA THR A 45 -5.06 7.92 15.82
C THR A 45 -3.87 7.30 16.54
N GLN A 46 -3.01 6.60 15.80
CA GLN A 46 -1.83 5.95 16.36
C GLN A 46 -0.83 6.98 16.90
N TYR A 47 -0.60 8.06 16.16
CA TYR A 47 0.35 9.10 16.57
C TYR A 47 -0.20 9.97 17.68
N GLY A 48 -1.45 10.34 17.65
CA GLY A 48 -2.11 11.07 18.72
C GLY A 48 -2.09 10.32 20.05
N TYR A 49 -2.25 9.01 20.02
CA TYR A 49 -2.21 8.16 21.21
C TYR A 49 -0.79 8.04 21.78
N ASN A 50 0.21 7.82 20.92
CA ASN A 50 1.60 7.61 21.32
C ASN A 50 2.26 8.88 21.88
N TYR A 51 1.79 10.06 21.50
CA TYR A 51 2.35 11.36 21.90
C TYR A 51 1.42 12.19 22.79
N GLY A 52 0.44 11.57 23.44
CA GLY A 52 -0.45 12.24 24.40
C GLY A 52 -1.32 13.35 23.78
N GLY A 53 -1.62 13.27 22.49
CA GLY A 53 -2.43 14.24 21.76
C GLY A 53 -1.69 15.53 21.37
N MET A 54 -0.43 15.69 21.78
CA MET A 54 0.41 16.83 21.39
C MET A 54 1.52 16.35 20.47
N VAL A 55 1.29 16.43 19.17
CA VAL A 55 2.32 16.12 18.17
C VAL A 55 2.98 17.44 17.77
N ASP A 56 4.26 17.59 18.13
CA ASP A 56 5.08 18.71 17.71
C ASP A 56 5.25 18.69 16.18
N GLY A 57 5.23 19.88 15.56
CA GLY A 57 5.46 20.04 14.12
C GLY A 57 6.77 19.41 13.64
N ASP A 58 7.83 19.45 14.46
CA ASP A 58 9.11 18.83 14.13
C ASP A 58 9.04 17.30 14.09
N VAL A 59 8.25 16.67 14.95
CA VAL A 59 8.01 15.22 14.94
C VAL A 59 7.27 14.81 13.66
N ILE A 60 6.26 15.58 13.26
CA ILE A 60 5.51 15.34 12.03
C ILE A 60 6.43 15.49 10.81
N ASN A 61 7.24 16.55 10.75
CA ASN A 61 8.16 16.79 9.64
C ASN A 61 9.20 15.66 9.51
N ASN A 62 9.79 15.22 10.61
CA ASN A 62 10.72 14.10 10.62
C ASN A 62 10.07 12.79 10.15
N LEU A 63 8.84 12.54 10.58
CA LEU A 63 8.08 11.36 10.18
C LEU A 63 7.76 11.36 8.67
N VAL A 64 7.37 12.51 8.12
CA VAL A 64 7.13 12.67 6.68
C VAL A 64 8.43 12.51 5.90
N GLU A 65 9.54 13.07 6.38
CA GLU A 65 10.85 12.93 5.77
C GLU A 65 11.31 11.47 5.72
N ASP A 66 11.28 10.77 6.86
CA ASP A 66 11.64 9.35 6.96
C ASP A 66 10.75 8.48 6.05
N THR A 67 9.47 8.76 6.03
CA THR A 67 8.52 8.03 5.16
C THR A 67 8.80 8.31 3.69
N THR A 68 9.10 9.55 3.33
CA THR A 68 9.45 9.93 1.95
C THR A 68 10.73 9.22 1.51
N ASP A 69 11.75 9.15 2.35
CA ASP A 69 12.99 8.44 2.07
C ASP A 69 12.76 6.95 1.85
N TYR A 70 11.94 6.33 2.72
CA TYR A 70 11.54 4.94 2.56
C TYR A 70 10.84 4.69 1.22
N LEU A 71 9.85 5.51 0.88
CA LEU A 71 9.09 5.37 -0.36
C LEU A 71 9.95 5.60 -1.59
N ASN A 72 10.86 6.58 -1.56
CA ASN A 72 11.79 6.84 -2.66
C ASN A 72 12.74 5.65 -2.91
N LYS A 73 13.27 5.04 -1.86
CA LYS A 73 14.09 3.82 -1.98
C LYS A 73 13.28 2.65 -2.55
N LEU A 74 12.04 2.52 -2.11
CA LEU A 74 11.14 1.46 -2.54
C LEU A 74 10.81 1.57 -4.02
N ILE A 75 10.42 2.77 -4.50
CA ILE A 75 10.12 2.96 -5.92
C ILE A 75 11.35 2.87 -6.82
N ALA A 76 12.53 3.29 -6.36
CA ALA A 76 13.77 3.12 -7.13
C ALA A 76 14.03 1.63 -7.42
N ARG A 77 13.84 0.78 -6.41
CA ARG A 77 13.95 -0.67 -6.56
C ARG A 77 12.89 -1.23 -7.52
N VAL A 78 11.64 -0.80 -7.38
CA VAL A 78 10.53 -1.25 -8.23
C VAL A 78 10.72 -0.81 -9.69
N LYS A 79 11.16 0.41 -9.93
CA LYS A 79 11.49 0.91 -11.28
C LYS A 79 12.56 0.03 -11.95
N LYS A 80 13.59 -0.31 -11.20
CA LYS A 80 14.68 -1.17 -11.70
C LYS A 80 14.17 -2.58 -12.00
N ASP A 81 13.43 -3.19 -11.09
CA ASP A 81 13.04 -4.60 -11.17
C ASP A 81 11.89 -4.83 -12.15
N ALA A 82 10.90 -3.96 -12.18
CA ALA A 82 9.72 -4.08 -13.05
C ALA A 82 9.84 -3.32 -14.38
N GLY A 83 10.76 -2.36 -14.47
CA GLY A 83 10.92 -1.52 -15.67
C GLY A 83 9.73 -0.61 -15.91
N ILE A 84 9.13 -0.07 -14.86
CA ILE A 84 8.03 0.91 -14.91
C ILE A 84 8.55 2.28 -14.47
N ASP A 85 8.21 3.32 -15.23
CA ASP A 85 8.61 4.70 -14.95
C ASP A 85 7.45 5.57 -14.45
N ASP A 86 6.22 5.24 -14.81
CA ASP A 86 5.03 6.01 -14.45
C ASP A 86 4.53 5.64 -13.04
N ILE A 87 5.28 6.10 -12.03
CA ILE A 87 5.02 5.86 -10.61
C ILE A 87 5.05 7.18 -9.83
N ASN A 88 4.06 7.39 -8.97
CA ASN A 88 4.06 8.45 -7.97
C ASN A 88 3.98 7.90 -6.55
N ILE A 89 4.65 8.58 -5.62
CA ILE A 89 4.52 8.33 -4.19
C ILE A 89 3.57 9.34 -3.56
N HIS A 90 2.81 8.89 -2.58
CA HIS A 90 1.89 9.72 -1.82
C HIS A 90 1.96 9.40 -0.34
N ILE A 91 1.84 10.44 0.49
CA ILE A 91 1.68 10.32 1.93
C ILE A 91 0.38 11.01 2.29
N ARG A 92 -0.48 10.33 3.02
CA ARG A 92 -1.71 10.92 3.57
C ARG A 92 -1.81 10.64 5.06
N PHE A 93 -2.42 11.58 5.76
CA PHE A 93 -2.78 11.43 7.16
C PHE A 93 -4.24 11.00 7.25
N GLY A 94 -4.57 10.13 8.19
CA GLY A 94 -5.94 9.74 8.44
C GLY A 94 -6.10 8.29 8.87
N ASN A 95 -7.30 7.76 8.67
CA ASN A 95 -7.60 6.36 8.90
C ASN A 95 -7.23 5.55 7.65
N PRO A 96 -6.30 4.58 7.75
CA PRO A 96 -5.90 3.79 6.58
C PRO A 96 -7.06 3.11 5.86
N LYS A 97 -8.06 2.64 6.59
CA LYS A 97 -9.23 1.94 6.00
C LYS A 97 -10.00 2.85 5.04
N THR A 98 -10.38 4.04 5.51
CA THR A 98 -11.19 4.97 4.71
C THR A 98 -10.38 5.69 3.64
N VAL A 99 -9.13 6.04 3.94
CA VAL A 99 -8.24 6.67 2.95
C VAL A 99 -8.00 5.74 1.77
N ILE A 100 -7.69 4.47 2.03
CA ILE A 100 -7.37 3.50 0.97
C ILE A 100 -8.62 3.05 0.21
N ALA A 101 -9.73 2.78 0.93
CA ALA A 101 -10.95 2.27 0.30
C ALA A 101 -11.72 3.33 -0.50
N PHE A 102 -11.71 4.58 -0.04
CA PHE A 102 -12.62 5.61 -0.55
C PHE A 102 -11.93 6.89 -1.00
N GLU A 103 -11.18 7.55 -0.10
CA GLU A 103 -10.73 8.92 -0.33
C GLU A 103 -9.70 8.99 -1.45
N PHE A 104 -8.63 8.22 -1.37
CA PHE A 104 -7.58 8.23 -2.39
C PHE A 104 -8.09 7.75 -3.75
N PRO A 105 -8.81 6.62 -3.86
CA PRO A 105 -9.36 6.18 -5.16
C PRO A 105 -10.31 7.18 -5.80
N ARG A 106 -11.13 7.87 -5.01
CA ARG A 106 -12.01 8.93 -5.51
C ARG A 106 -11.21 10.09 -6.09
N ASP A 107 -10.17 10.56 -5.38
CA ASP A 107 -9.39 11.72 -5.77
C ASP A 107 -8.48 11.44 -6.98
N HIS A 108 -7.96 10.23 -7.09
CA HIS A 108 -7.03 9.80 -8.14
C HIS A 108 -7.64 8.88 -9.19
N LYS A 109 -8.93 8.56 -9.09
CA LYS A 109 -9.64 7.68 -10.02
C LYS A 109 -8.99 6.31 -10.16
N SER A 110 -8.57 5.73 -9.04
CA SER A 110 -7.99 4.39 -9.02
C SER A 110 -9.00 3.35 -9.49
N ASP A 111 -8.60 2.49 -10.41
CA ASP A 111 -9.45 1.42 -10.95
C ASP A 111 -9.07 0.02 -10.44
N LEU A 112 -7.91 -0.10 -9.79
CA LEU A 112 -7.48 -1.30 -9.08
C LEU A 112 -6.71 -0.93 -7.82
N ILE A 113 -7.01 -1.59 -6.72
CA ILE A 113 -6.20 -1.56 -5.50
C ILE A 113 -5.51 -2.92 -5.37
N VAL A 114 -4.18 -2.94 -5.25
CA VAL A 114 -3.41 -4.14 -4.93
C VAL A 114 -2.86 -4.00 -3.52
N ILE A 115 -3.34 -4.81 -2.60
CA ILE A 115 -3.02 -4.72 -1.17
C ILE A 115 -2.51 -6.05 -0.63
N GLY A 116 -1.50 -6.00 0.25
CA GLY A 116 -1.04 -7.19 0.96
C GLY A 116 -2.12 -7.73 1.91
N ALA A 117 -2.19 -9.04 2.04
CA ALA A 117 -3.22 -9.70 2.87
C ALA A 117 -3.12 -9.33 4.35
N THR A 118 -1.90 -9.07 4.84
CA THR A 118 -1.63 -8.63 6.21
C THR A 118 -0.61 -7.50 6.21
N GLY A 119 -0.60 -6.67 7.25
CA GLY A 119 0.37 -5.60 7.45
C GLY A 119 1.37 -5.92 8.57
N MET A 120 1.92 -4.86 9.17
CA MET A 120 2.92 -4.94 10.26
C MET A 120 2.38 -5.63 11.52
N SER A 121 1.09 -5.45 11.83
CA SER A 121 0.45 -6.01 13.03
C SER A 121 -0.09 -7.41 12.77
N ARG A 122 0.78 -8.40 12.66
CA ARG A 122 0.37 -9.78 12.43
C ARG A 122 0.05 -10.52 13.71
N LEU A 123 -1.18 -11.01 13.80
CA LEU A 123 -1.48 -12.18 14.64
C LEU A 123 -1.37 -13.41 13.74
N GLN A 124 -0.60 -14.40 14.14
CA GLN A 124 -0.20 -15.59 13.34
C GLN A 124 -1.35 -16.43 12.77
N ARG A 125 -2.60 -16.15 13.16
CA ARG A 125 -3.79 -16.91 12.77
C ARG A 125 -4.78 -16.08 11.94
N VAL A 126 -4.44 -14.84 11.59
CA VAL A 126 -5.33 -14.01 10.79
C VAL A 126 -5.04 -14.26 9.33
N LEU A 127 -6.02 -14.76 8.60
CA LEU A 127 -5.92 -15.01 7.16
C LEU A 127 -5.84 -13.70 6.36
N GLU A 128 -6.35 -12.61 6.90
CA GLU A 128 -6.38 -11.29 6.29
C GLU A 128 -6.37 -10.22 7.37
N GLY A 129 -5.59 -9.16 7.16
CA GLY A 129 -5.48 -8.03 8.09
C GLY A 129 -6.74 -7.17 8.13
N SER A 130 -6.88 -6.36 9.18
CA SER A 130 -8.08 -5.50 9.37
C SER A 130 -8.25 -4.47 8.26
N VAL A 131 -7.15 -3.86 7.78
CA VAL A 131 -7.19 -2.88 6.69
C VAL A 131 -7.52 -3.54 5.37
N SER A 132 -6.81 -4.62 5.01
CA SER A 132 -7.06 -5.34 3.75
C SER A 132 -8.46 -5.93 3.67
N SER A 133 -8.96 -6.47 4.78
CA SER A 133 -10.33 -6.99 4.88
C SER A 133 -11.38 -5.90 4.70
N PHE A 134 -11.18 -4.72 5.31
CA PHE A 134 -12.07 -3.58 5.14
C PHE A 134 -12.06 -3.08 3.70
N VAL A 135 -10.88 -2.90 3.11
CA VAL A 135 -10.73 -2.42 1.73
C VAL A 135 -11.38 -3.40 0.75
N ASN A 136 -11.11 -4.69 0.90
CA ASN A 136 -11.68 -5.72 0.03
C ASN A 136 -13.21 -5.72 0.04
N ARG A 137 -13.83 -5.47 1.20
CA ARG A 137 -15.30 -5.47 1.33
C ARG A 137 -15.97 -4.16 0.91
N ASN A 138 -15.28 -3.03 1.01
CA ASN A 138 -15.91 -1.72 0.91
C ASN A 138 -15.44 -0.85 -0.25
N ALA A 139 -14.32 -1.14 -0.89
CA ALA A 139 -13.82 -0.34 -2.01
C ALA A 139 -14.81 -0.35 -3.19
N HIS A 140 -14.85 0.75 -3.93
CA HIS A 140 -15.72 0.91 -5.10
C HIS A 140 -15.04 0.52 -6.42
N CYS A 141 -13.76 0.19 -6.39
CA CYS A 141 -13.02 -0.38 -7.52
C CYS A 141 -12.60 -1.81 -7.22
N ASP A 142 -12.01 -2.48 -8.19
CA ASP A 142 -11.49 -3.83 -8.01
C ASP A 142 -10.37 -3.86 -6.99
N VAL A 143 -10.30 -4.94 -6.23
CA VAL A 143 -9.29 -5.16 -5.20
C VAL A 143 -8.65 -6.51 -5.40
N MET A 144 -7.32 -6.51 -5.50
CA MET A 144 -6.51 -7.72 -5.48
C MET A 144 -5.79 -7.81 -4.13
N VAL A 145 -6.04 -8.87 -3.39
CA VAL A 145 -5.35 -9.17 -2.13
C VAL A 145 -4.17 -10.09 -2.43
N ALA A 146 -2.95 -9.57 -2.28
CA ALA A 146 -1.73 -10.33 -2.54
C ALA A 146 -1.32 -11.12 -1.29
N ARG A 147 -1.22 -12.44 -1.42
CA ARG A 147 -0.83 -13.38 -0.35
C ARG A 147 0.55 -13.99 -0.57
N THR A 148 1.09 -13.82 -1.76
CA THR A 148 2.33 -14.44 -2.21
C THR A 148 3.26 -13.40 -2.83
N ASN A 149 4.55 -13.74 -2.87
CA ASN A 149 5.53 -12.97 -3.60
C ASN A 149 5.41 -13.14 -5.13
N GLN A 150 6.33 -12.61 -5.90
CA GLN A 150 6.34 -12.73 -7.36
C GLN A 150 6.50 -14.16 -7.89
N LYS A 151 7.03 -15.06 -7.08
CA LYS A 151 7.19 -16.49 -7.40
C LYS A 151 6.00 -17.34 -6.97
N ASN A 152 4.93 -16.69 -6.48
CA ASN A 152 3.76 -17.35 -5.89
C ASN A 152 4.08 -18.20 -4.63
N GLU A 153 5.15 -17.85 -3.94
CA GLU A 153 5.48 -18.39 -2.63
C GLU A 153 4.81 -17.53 -1.55
N PRO A 154 4.36 -18.10 -0.43
CA PRO A 154 3.77 -17.33 0.66
C PRO A 154 4.69 -16.18 1.09
N SER A 155 4.14 -14.99 1.23
CA SER A 155 4.88 -13.80 1.69
C SER A 155 5.36 -13.94 3.15
N VAL A 156 4.76 -14.87 3.87
CA VAL A 156 5.13 -15.25 5.23
C VAL A 156 5.53 -16.70 5.22
N PRO A 157 6.73 -17.05 5.71
CA PRO A 157 7.10 -18.45 5.86
C PRO A 157 6.08 -19.15 6.76
N GLU A 158 5.53 -20.27 6.28
CA GLU A 158 4.78 -21.15 7.15
C GLU A 158 5.67 -21.56 8.33
N LYS A 159 5.20 -21.35 9.55
CA LYS A 159 5.87 -21.94 10.71
C LYS A 159 5.69 -23.44 10.61
N LYS A 160 6.79 -24.09 10.46
CA LYS A 160 6.85 -25.53 10.61
C LYS A 160 6.49 -25.93 12.05
#